data_bcf6d5605e04572610bc7f7f883f5412
#
_entry.id   bcf6d5605e04572610bc7f7f883f5412
#
_cell.length_a   1.000
_cell.length_b   1.000
_cell.length_c   1.000
_cell.angle_alpha   90.00
_cell.angle_beta   90.00
_cell.angle_gamma   90.00
#
_symmetry.space_group_name_H-M   'P 1'
#
loop_
_entity.id
_entity.type
_entity.pdbx_description
1 polymer ?
#
loop_
_entity_poly.entity_id
_entity_poly.type
_entity_poly.pdbx_seq_one_letter_code
_entity_poly.pdbx_strand_id
1 'polypeptide(L)'
;MAFENFTPFRVAVGDVDIFGVKGGAGPPLLLLHGHPQSHLIWERCAAPLAQHFTVIATDLRGYGASGKPPSDAAHTPYSKRTMAADQVAVMRHFGFERFLVCAHDRGARVAHRMALDHADAVERLMLLDIAPTLAMYEATDRTFATHYFHWFFLIQPEPLPETLIGANPAAYVDAVMGGRHAGFAPFAPAALDAYRAALAQPGAVHAMCEDYRASASIDLEHDRADIERGNKIGCPLRVLWGDKGVIEKCFDALAEWRHVARDVSGRALACGHYLPEEAPGELVAEMLSFFEAVEQ
;
A
#
# COMPACT_ATOMS: atom_id res chain seq x y z
N MET A 1 16.80 16.67 -3.61
CA MET A 1 16.99 15.20 -3.36
C MET A 1 15.68 14.65 -2.80
N ALA A 2 15.37 13.38 -3.07
CA ALA A 2 14.22 12.72 -2.47
C ALA A 2 14.30 12.82 -0.93
N PHE A 3 13.20 13.17 -0.28
CA PHE A 3 13.12 13.30 1.18
C PHE A 3 14.15 14.25 1.82
N GLU A 4 14.47 15.37 1.17
CA GLU A 4 15.27 16.43 1.77
C GLU A 4 14.59 16.91 3.08
N ASN A 5 15.35 17.00 4.17
CA ASN A 5 14.88 17.29 5.53
C ASN A 5 14.05 16.16 6.20
N PHE A 6 14.09 14.95 5.69
CA PHE A 6 13.57 13.77 6.36
C PHE A 6 14.69 12.99 7.03
N THR A 7 14.42 12.45 8.21
CA THR A 7 15.34 11.60 8.94
C THR A 7 14.97 10.14 8.74
N PRO A 8 15.89 9.29 8.22
CA PRO A 8 15.64 7.86 8.15
C PRO A 8 15.62 7.24 9.54
N PHE A 9 14.82 6.20 9.72
CA PHE A 9 14.73 5.44 10.96
C PHE A 9 14.61 3.93 10.72
N ARG A 10 14.87 3.16 11.76
CA ARG A 10 14.51 1.74 11.89
C ARG A 10 13.85 1.51 13.23
N VAL A 11 12.72 0.84 13.24
CA VAL A 11 11.98 0.48 14.45
C VAL A 11 11.85 -1.04 14.48
N ALA A 12 12.36 -1.66 15.55
CA ALA A 12 12.15 -3.08 15.79
C ALA A 12 10.70 -3.32 16.23
N VAL A 13 9.98 -4.15 15.51
CA VAL A 13 8.58 -4.51 15.77
C VAL A 13 8.48 -6.04 15.76
N GLY A 14 8.38 -6.63 16.95
CA GLY A 14 8.33 -8.09 17.06
C GLY A 14 9.54 -8.77 16.40
N ASP A 15 9.29 -9.47 15.30
CA ASP A 15 10.28 -10.23 14.53
C ASP A 15 10.87 -9.49 13.33
N VAL A 16 10.50 -8.21 13.14
CA VAL A 16 10.90 -7.43 11.95
C VAL A 16 11.41 -6.05 12.33
N ASP A 17 12.40 -5.55 11.58
CA ASP A 17 12.78 -4.14 11.57
C ASP A 17 12.04 -3.41 10.45
N ILE A 18 11.24 -2.41 10.79
CA ILE A 18 10.57 -1.54 9.83
C ILE A 18 11.44 -0.32 9.57
N PHE A 19 11.82 -0.14 8.31
CA PHE A 19 12.51 1.05 7.82
C PHE A 19 11.50 2.11 7.38
N GLY A 20 11.87 3.37 7.54
CA GLY A 20 11.10 4.48 7.02
C GLY A 20 11.85 5.80 7.13
N VAL A 21 11.16 6.86 6.75
CA VAL A 21 11.62 8.25 6.86
C VAL A 21 10.56 9.09 7.56
N LYS A 22 11.02 10.06 8.37
CA LYS A 22 10.15 10.97 9.13
C LYS A 22 10.58 12.42 8.89
N GLY A 23 9.61 13.29 8.62
CA GLY A 23 9.86 14.73 8.43
C GLY A 23 8.62 15.57 8.70
N GLY A 24 8.81 16.89 8.74
CA GLY A 24 7.74 17.84 9.00
C GLY A 24 7.30 17.94 10.46
N ALA A 25 6.25 18.72 10.70
CA ALA A 25 5.62 18.92 11.99
C ALA A 25 4.12 19.15 11.81
N GLY A 26 3.32 18.75 12.80
CA GLY A 26 1.84 18.83 12.75
C GLY A 26 1.19 17.47 13.04
N PRO A 27 -0.09 17.31 12.69
CA PRO A 27 -0.79 16.03 12.85
C PRO A 27 -0.04 14.87 12.19
N PRO A 28 0.01 13.68 12.82
CA PRO A 28 0.74 12.55 12.26
C PRO A 28 0.04 11.97 11.04
N LEU A 29 0.81 11.78 9.96
CA LEU A 29 0.36 11.20 8.70
C LEU A 29 1.26 10.02 8.31
N LEU A 30 0.67 8.82 8.27
CA LEU A 30 1.33 7.61 7.82
C LEU A 30 1.11 7.42 6.31
N LEU A 31 2.19 7.19 5.57
CA LEU A 31 2.19 6.93 4.14
C LEU A 31 2.69 5.50 3.86
N LEU A 32 1.87 4.68 3.19
CA LEU A 32 2.19 3.30 2.84
C LEU A 32 2.23 3.11 1.33
N HIS A 33 3.30 2.46 0.86
CA HIS A 33 3.51 2.14 -0.56
C HIS A 33 2.87 0.81 -0.95
N GLY A 34 2.95 0.47 -2.25
CA GLY A 34 2.52 -0.80 -2.79
C GLY A 34 3.62 -1.59 -3.50
N HIS A 35 3.20 -2.58 -4.28
CA HIS A 35 4.04 -3.48 -5.05
C HIS A 35 4.45 -2.85 -6.41
N PRO A 36 5.68 -3.02 -6.85
CA PRO A 36 6.87 -3.58 -6.19
C PRO A 36 7.79 -2.49 -5.59
N GLN A 37 7.20 -1.45 -5.04
CA GLN A 37 7.84 -0.21 -4.66
C GLN A 37 8.32 -0.18 -3.19
N SER A 38 8.64 1.01 -2.69
CA SER A 38 9.06 1.33 -1.33
C SER A 38 8.53 2.72 -0.95
N HIS A 39 8.89 3.24 0.23
CA HIS A 39 8.56 4.61 0.62
C HIS A 39 8.89 5.68 -0.43
N LEU A 40 9.79 5.38 -1.37
CA LEU A 40 10.21 6.30 -2.44
C LEU A 40 9.06 6.72 -3.38
N ILE A 41 7.97 5.96 -3.48
CA ILE A 41 6.76 6.37 -4.23
C ILE A 41 6.25 7.75 -3.79
N TRP A 42 6.49 8.13 -2.52
CA TRP A 42 6.03 9.37 -1.91
C TRP A 42 6.98 10.56 -2.10
N GLU A 43 8.13 10.38 -2.78
CA GLU A 43 9.17 11.42 -2.85
C GLU A 43 8.69 12.76 -3.39
N ARG A 44 7.72 12.75 -4.33
CA ARG A 44 7.15 13.98 -4.91
C ARG A 44 6.06 14.61 -4.04
N CYS A 45 5.48 13.85 -3.12
CA CYS A 45 4.42 14.30 -2.22
C CYS A 45 4.96 14.70 -0.84
N ALA A 46 6.09 14.13 -0.41
CA ALA A 46 6.56 14.23 0.96
C ALA A 46 6.89 15.66 1.39
N ALA A 47 7.62 16.43 0.58
CA ALA A 47 8.02 17.80 0.96
C ALA A 47 6.84 18.76 1.11
N PRO A 48 5.86 18.85 0.19
CA PRO A 48 4.67 19.66 0.43
C PRO A 48 3.83 19.18 1.60
N LEU A 49 3.66 17.87 1.82
CA LEU A 49 2.92 17.33 2.97
C LEU A 49 3.60 17.63 4.31
N ALA A 50 4.94 17.66 4.35
CA ALA A 50 5.70 17.96 5.56
C ALA A 50 5.56 19.43 6.04
N GLN A 51 4.97 20.30 5.23
CA GLN A 51 4.61 21.66 5.64
C GLN A 51 3.36 21.69 6.54
N HIS A 52 2.56 20.64 6.52
CA HIS A 52 1.26 20.55 7.20
C HIS A 52 1.21 19.42 8.24
N PHE A 53 2.00 18.36 8.04
CA PHE A 53 1.93 17.14 8.83
C PHE A 53 3.30 16.69 9.33
N THR A 54 3.30 15.91 10.42
CA THR A 54 4.41 15.02 10.72
C THR A 54 4.26 13.78 9.84
N VAL A 55 5.00 13.73 8.74
CA VAL A 55 4.94 12.65 7.76
C VAL A 55 5.85 11.50 8.16
N ILE A 56 5.30 10.29 8.18
CA ILE A 56 6.02 9.02 8.34
C ILE A 56 5.73 8.15 7.12
N ALA A 57 6.75 7.87 6.31
CA ALA A 57 6.65 6.98 5.17
C ALA A 57 7.52 5.75 5.41
N THR A 58 6.92 4.56 5.43
CA THR A 58 7.58 3.31 5.77
C THR A 58 7.73 2.40 4.56
N ASP A 59 8.73 1.52 4.62
CA ASP A 59 8.75 0.31 3.80
C ASP A 59 7.97 -0.78 4.54
N LEU A 60 7.03 -1.41 3.86
CA LEU A 60 6.28 -2.53 4.43
C LEU A 60 7.20 -3.71 4.74
N ARG A 61 6.81 -4.54 5.72
CA ARG A 61 7.42 -5.87 5.96
C ARG A 61 7.62 -6.60 4.62
N GLY A 62 8.82 -7.09 4.36
CA GLY A 62 9.17 -7.79 3.12
C GLY A 62 9.62 -6.90 1.96
N TYR A 63 9.42 -5.59 2.05
CA TYR A 63 9.73 -4.63 0.98
C TYR A 63 10.86 -3.68 1.35
N GLY A 64 11.44 -3.05 0.32
CA GLY A 64 12.43 -2.00 0.46
C GLY A 64 13.58 -2.39 1.39
N ALA A 65 13.87 -1.50 2.34
CA ALA A 65 14.89 -1.69 3.35
C ALA A 65 14.37 -2.31 4.66
N SER A 66 13.07 -2.62 4.77
CA SER A 66 12.50 -3.35 5.91
C SER A 66 12.94 -4.82 5.93
N GLY A 67 12.81 -5.44 7.10
CA GLY A 67 13.13 -6.83 7.31
C GLY A 67 12.24 -7.78 6.49
N LYS A 68 12.77 -8.98 6.23
CA LYS A 68 12.13 -10.03 5.43
C LYS A 68 12.12 -11.32 6.25
N PRO A 69 11.31 -11.39 7.33
CA PRO A 69 11.26 -12.57 8.20
C PRO A 69 10.75 -13.80 7.42
N PRO A 70 11.06 -15.01 7.90
CA PRO A 70 10.48 -16.22 7.33
C PRO A 70 8.97 -16.24 7.49
N SER A 71 8.30 -17.01 6.63
CA SER A 71 6.86 -17.23 6.70
C SER A 71 6.50 -18.58 7.30
N ASP A 72 5.21 -18.84 7.47
CA ASP A 72 4.64 -20.11 7.88
C ASP A 72 3.67 -20.67 6.84
N ALA A 73 3.18 -21.87 7.02
CA ALA A 73 2.27 -22.54 6.09
C ALA A 73 0.91 -21.82 5.93
N ALA A 74 0.52 -20.96 6.87
CA ALA A 74 -0.69 -20.13 6.82
C ALA A 74 -0.43 -18.72 6.29
N HIS A 75 0.83 -18.40 5.96
CA HIS A 75 1.28 -17.07 5.51
C HIS A 75 1.02 -15.96 6.53
N THR A 76 0.83 -16.30 7.81
CA THR A 76 0.46 -15.38 8.91
C THR A 76 1.41 -14.18 9.03
N PRO A 77 2.76 -14.35 8.95
CA PRO A 77 3.70 -13.23 9.05
C PRO A 77 3.49 -12.14 8.00
N TYR A 78 2.92 -12.48 6.84
CA TYR A 78 2.68 -11.53 5.75
C TYR A 78 1.19 -11.19 5.56
N SER A 79 0.34 -11.60 6.51
CA SER A 79 -1.06 -11.18 6.50
C SER A 79 -1.19 -9.66 6.69
N LYS A 80 -2.23 -9.07 6.12
CA LYS A 80 -2.50 -7.64 6.27
C LYS A 80 -2.74 -7.26 7.73
N ARG A 81 -3.20 -8.21 8.54
CA ARG A 81 -3.34 -8.05 10.00
C ARG A 81 -2.00 -7.85 10.68
N THR A 82 -1.03 -8.72 10.40
CA THR A 82 0.33 -8.60 10.94
C THR A 82 1.00 -7.31 10.45
N MET A 83 0.91 -7.03 9.14
CA MET A 83 1.49 -5.82 8.56
C MET A 83 0.84 -4.53 9.10
N ALA A 84 -0.46 -4.54 9.40
CA ALA A 84 -1.15 -3.42 10.03
C ALA A 84 -0.64 -3.18 11.47
N ALA A 85 -0.47 -4.25 12.24
CA ALA A 85 0.08 -4.17 13.59
C ALA A 85 1.51 -3.61 13.59
N ASP A 86 2.35 -3.95 12.61
CA ASP A 86 3.69 -3.35 12.44
C ASP A 86 3.60 -1.83 12.32
N GLN A 87 2.71 -1.32 11.47
CA GLN A 87 2.60 0.10 11.21
C GLN A 87 2.05 0.87 12.41
N VAL A 88 1.09 0.29 13.13
CA VAL A 88 0.58 0.86 14.38
C VAL A 88 1.69 0.91 15.43
N ALA A 89 2.53 -0.12 15.52
CA ALA A 89 3.67 -0.14 16.45
C ALA A 89 4.72 0.94 16.08
N VAL A 90 4.99 1.15 14.79
CA VAL A 90 5.86 2.25 14.33
C VAL A 90 5.29 3.61 14.73
N MET A 91 4.00 3.85 14.54
CA MET A 91 3.38 5.12 14.92
C MET A 91 3.43 5.35 16.43
N ARG A 92 3.15 4.32 17.23
CA ARG A 92 3.26 4.37 18.70
C ARG A 92 4.69 4.58 19.19
N HIS A 93 5.70 4.03 18.49
CA HIS A 93 7.12 4.31 18.80
C HIS A 93 7.43 5.81 18.75
N PHE A 94 6.78 6.56 17.86
CA PHE A 94 6.90 8.01 17.76
C PHE A 94 5.93 8.79 18.69
N GLY A 95 5.16 8.08 19.52
CA GLY A 95 4.19 8.68 20.45
C GLY A 95 2.83 9.02 19.82
N PHE A 96 2.52 8.48 18.64
CA PHE A 96 1.26 8.72 17.95
C PHE A 96 0.28 7.56 18.16
N GLU A 97 -0.70 7.75 19.04
CA GLU A 97 -1.77 6.76 19.28
C GLU A 97 -2.88 6.87 18.23
N ARG A 98 -3.09 8.07 17.67
CA ARG A 98 -4.07 8.34 16.60
C ARG A 98 -3.37 9.08 15.47
N PHE A 99 -3.73 8.75 14.23
CA PHE A 99 -3.06 9.29 13.05
C PHE A 99 -3.92 9.18 11.78
N LEU A 100 -3.55 9.99 10.80
CA LEU A 100 -4.09 9.97 9.44
C LEU A 100 -3.33 8.92 8.61
N VAL A 101 -4.00 8.31 7.64
CA VAL A 101 -3.37 7.29 6.77
C VAL A 101 -3.68 7.58 5.31
N CYS A 102 -2.65 7.65 4.46
CA CYS A 102 -2.78 7.55 3.02
C CYS A 102 -1.94 6.38 2.51
N ALA A 103 -2.56 5.51 1.71
CA ALA A 103 -1.93 4.25 1.35
C ALA A 103 -2.25 3.84 -0.09
N HIS A 104 -1.25 3.29 -0.78
CA HIS A 104 -1.33 2.86 -2.16
C HIS A 104 -1.20 1.34 -2.29
N ASP A 105 -1.98 0.71 -3.18
CA ASP A 105 -1.93 -0.69 -3.61
C ASP A 105 -1.81 -1.69 -2.43
N ARG A 106 -0.67 -2.41 -2.23
CA ARG A 106 -0.49 -3.35 -1.12
C ARG A 106 -0.61 -2.65 0.24
N GLY A 107 -0.04 -1.44 0.36
CA GLY A 107 -0.18 -0.62 1.57
C GLY A 107 -1.62 -0.22 1.84
N ALA A 108 -2.41 0.03 0.80
CA ALA A 108 -3.83 0.35 0.96
C ALA A 108 -4.64 -0.85 1.53
N ARG A 109 -4.23 -2.10 1.23
CA ARG A 109 -4.81 -3.30 1.83
C ARG A 109 -4.42 -3.45 3.30
N VAL A 110 -3.18 -3.10 3.64
CA VAL A 110 -2.72 -3.01 5.04
C VAL A 110 -3.53 -1.95 5.78
N ALA A 111 -3.73 -0.79 5.19
CA ALA A 111 -4.50 0.30 5.79
C ALA A 111 -6.01 -0.02 5.95
N HIS A 112 -6.61 -0.76 5.01
CA HIS A 112 -7.97 -1.31 5.15
C HIS A 112 -8.07 -2.19 6.39
N ARG A 113 -7.17 -3.17 6.54
CA ARG A 113 -7.13 -4.05 7.71
C ARG A 113 -6.84 -3.29 8.99
N MET A 114 -5.95 -2.28 8.94
CA MET A 114 -5.65 -1.41 10.08
C MET A 114 -6.88 -0.66 10.57
N ALA A 115 -7.69 -0.10 9.67
CA ALA A 115 -8.89 0.64 10.03
C ALA A 115 -10.00 -0.24 10.64
N LEU A 116 -9.95 -1.56 10.41
CA LEU A 116 -10.86 -2.53 11.05
C LEU A 116 -10.32 -3.02 12.39
N ASP A 117 -9.06 -3.45 12.43
CA ASP A 117 -8.47 -4.09 13.63
C ASP A 117 -7.97 -3.06 14.67
N HIS A 118 -7.69 -1.81 14.25
CA HIS A 118 -7.18 -0.71 15.08
C HIS A 118 -8.00 0.58 14.84
N ALA A 119 -9.33 0.47 14.87
CA ALA A 119 -10.24 1.55 14.54
C ALA A 119 -10.02 2.84 15.36
N ASP A 120 -9.58 2.72 16.61
CA ASP A 120 -9.30 3.88 17.47
C ASP A 120 -8.02 4.64 17.07
N ALA A 121 -7.14 4.01 16.28
CA ALA A 121 -5.88 4.60 15.85
C ALA A 121 -6.00 5.39 14.53
N VAL A 122 -6.94 5.03 13.66
CA VAL A 122 -7.09 5.65 12.33
C VAL A 122 -8.16 6.73 12.36
N GLU A 123 -7.75 8.00 12.25
CA GLU A 123 -8.68 9.13 12.28
C GLU A 123 -9.39 9.35 10.93
N ARG A 124 -8.63 9.31 9.84
CA ARG A 124 -9.13 9.40 8.46
C ARG A 124 -8.28 8.51 7.58
N LEU A 125 -8.89 7.90 6.58
CA LEU A 125 -8.23 6.95 5.69
C LEU A 125 -8.37 7.38 4.23
N MET A 126 -7.26 7.44 3.49
CA MET A 126 -7.24 7.61 2.04
C MET A 126 -6.61 6.41 1.38
N LEU A 127 -7.32 5.77 0.46
CA LEU A 127 -6.88 4.58 -0.28
C LEU A 127 -6.72 4.90 -1.76
N LEU A 128 -5.58 4.48 -2.33
CA LEU A 128 -5.21 4.80 -3.70
C LEU A 128 -5.19 3.55 -4.59
N ASP A 129 -5.98 3.61 -5.67
CA ASP A 129 -6.07 2.67 -6.80
C ASP A 129 -6.30 1.21 -6.42
N ILE A 130 -7.21 0.97 -5.49
CA ILE A 130 -7.66 -0.38 -5.12
C ILE A 130 -9.18 -0.45 -4.90
N ALA A 131 -9.73 -1.67 -5.04
CA ALA A 131 -11.00 -2.09 -4.45
C ALA A 131 -10.73 -3.12 -3.32
N PRO A 132 -11.70 -3.47 -2.45
CA PRO A 132 -11.52 -4.48 -1.41
C PRO A 132 -10.98 -5.79 -1.97
N THR A 133 -10.04 -6.42 -1.25
CA THR A 133 -9.31 -7.61 -1.75
C THR A 133 -10.25 -8.75 -2.10
N LEU A 134 -11.21 -9.05 -1.24
CA LEU A 134 -12.19 -10.11 -1.46
C LEU A 134 -13.03 -9.85 -2.71
N ALA A 135 -13.57 -8.62 -2.87
CA ALA A 135 -14.36 -8.25 -4.04
C ALA A 135 -13.56 -8.41 -5.35
N MET A 136 -12.26 -8.03 -5.35
CA MET A 136 -11.41 -8.17 -6.53
C MET A 136 -11.17 -9.64 -6.90
N TYR A 137 -10.96 -10.53 -5.93
CA TYR A 137 -10.82 -11.98 -6.21
C TYR A 137 -12.13 -12.60 -6.69
N GLU A 138 -13.26 -12.26 -6.06
CA GLU A 138 -14.57 -12.84 -6.40
C GLU A 138 -15.10 -12.34 -7.76
N ALA A 139 -14.80 -11.11 -8.16
CA ALA A 139 -15.15 -10.56 -9.46
C ALA A 139 -14.10 -10.82 -10.56
N THR A 140 -13.17 -11.76 -10.33
CA THR A 140 -12.11 -12.06 -11.31
C THR A 140 -12.69 -12.53 -12.65
N ASP A 141 -12.36 -11.79 -13.69
CA ASP A 141 -12.63 -12.13 -15.07
C ASP A 141 -11.34 -12.18 -15.91
N ARG A 142 -11.49 -12.46 -17.22
CA ARG A 142 -10.34 -12.48 -18.15
C ARG A 142 -9.62 -11.11 -18.18
N THR A 143 -10.35 -10.01 -18.13
CA THR A 143 -9.77 -8.66 -18.20
C THR A 143 -8.91 -8.39 -16.99
N PHE A 144 -9.46 -8.62 -15.80
CA PHE A 144 -8.71 -8.45 -14.54
C PHE A 144 -7.50 -9.41 -14.49
N ALA A 145 -7.68 -10.70 -14.75
CA ALA A 145 -6.62 -11.69 -14.73
C ALA A 145 -5.48 -11.38 -15.73
N THR A 146 -5.79 -10.76 -16.88
CA THR A 146 -4.78 -10.36 -17.86
C THR A 146 -3.96 -9.16 -17.36
N HIS A 147 -4.61 -8.11 -16.82
CA HIS A 147 -3.93 -6.91 -16.36
C HIS A 147 -3.23 -7.09 -15.00
N TYR A 148 -3.78 -7.95 -14.16
CA TYR A 148 -3.26 -8.28 -12.83
C TYR A 148 -2.74 -9.73 -12.77
N PHE A 149 -2.12 -10.23 -13.87
CA PHE A 149 -1.59 -11.60 -13.95
C PHE A 149 -0.69 -11.96 -12.74
N HIS A 150 0.03 -10.98 -12.21
CA HIS A 150 0.93 -11.16 -11.08
C HIS A 150 0.19 -11.59 -9.80
N TRP A 151 -1.09 -11.25 -9.62
CA TRP A 151 -1.90 -11.73 -8.51
C TRP A 151 -2.03 -13.25 -8.50
N PHE A 152 -2.16 -13.85 -9.69
CA PHE A 152 -2.34 -15.27 -9.88
C PHE A 152 -1.01 -16.02 -10.04
N PHE A 153 0.03 -15.32 -10.46
CA PHE A 153 1.38 -15.87 -10.58
C PHE A 153 2.09 -15.91 -9.23
N LEU A 154 2.06 -14.82 -8.45
CA LEU A 154 2.76 -14.72 -7.17
C LEU A 154 2.20 -15.63 -6.07
N ILE A 155 0.94 -16.07 -6.20
CA ILE A 155 0.32 -17.01 -5.26
C ILE A 155 0.63 -18.48 -5.57
N GLN A 156 1.31 -18.77 -6.68
CA GLN A 156 1.67 -20.13 -6.99
C GLN A 156 2.61 -20.71 -5.92
N PRO A 157 2.57 -22.06 -5.70
CA PRO A 157 3.44 -22.70 -4.71
C PRO A 157 4.93 -22.42 -4.97
N GLU A 158 5.66 -22.26 -3.88
CA GLU A 158 7.13 -22.24 -3.92
C GLU A 158 7.65 -23.56 -4.53
N PRO A 159 8.72 -23.53 -5.36
CA PRO A 159 9.59 -22.40 -5.66
C PRO A 159 9.30 -21.72 -7.02
N LEU A 160 8.10 -21.87 -7.60
CA LEU A 160 7.86 -21.47 -8.99
C LEU A 160 8.05 -19.97 -9.23
N PRO A 161 7.33 -19.04 -8.56
CA PRO A 161 7.52 -17.62 -8.82
C PRO A 161 8.89 -17.13 -8.33
N GLU A 162 9.38 -17.64 -7.21
CA GLU A 162 10.69 -17.29 -6.67
C GLU A 162 11.83 -17.62 -7.65
N THR A 163 11.77 -18.78 -8.29
CA THR A 163 12.78 -19.21 -9.27
C THR A 163 12.75 -18.32 -10.51
N LEU A 164 11.56 -18.08 -11.06
CA LEU A 164 11.40 -17.32 -12.30
C LEU A 164 11.77 -15.84 -12.12
N ILE A 165 11.30 -15.22 -11.05
CA ILE A 165 11.62 -13.82 -10.74
C ILE A 165 13.07 -13.68 -10.29
N GLY A 166 13.55 -14.60 -9.45
CA GLY A 166 14.92 -14.60 -8.94
C GLY A 166 15.98 -14.71 -10.02
N ALA A 167 15.66 -15.29 -11.17
CA ALA A 167 16.54 -15.31 -12.32
C ALA A 167 16.85 -13.91 -12.89
N ASN A 168 15.89 -12.97 -12.81
CA ASN A 168 16.07 -11.58 -13.20
C ASN A 168 15.05 -10.67 -12.52
N PRO A 169 15.24 -10.28 -11.25
CA PRO A 169 14.31 -9.45 -10.50
C PRO A 169 14.06 -8.08 -11.14
N ALA A 170 15.09 -7.48 -11.76
CA ALA A 170 14.97 -6.19 -12.44
C ALA A 170 14.00 -6.26 -13.63
N ALA A 171 14.08 -7.33 -14.43
CA ALA A 171 13.15 -7.52 -15.56
C ALA A 171 11.70 -7.69 -15.09
N TYR A 172 11.47 -8.30 -13.93
CA TYR A 172 10.12 -8.38 -13.35
C TYR A 172 9.60 -7.00 -12.96
N VAL A 173 10.40 -6.18 -12.25
CA VAL A 173 10.03 -4.79 -11.90
C VAL A 173 9.69 -4.01 -13.18
N ASP A 174 10.54 -4.11 -14.20
CA ASP A 174 10.35 -3.41 -15.46
C ASP A 174 9.08 -3.84 -16.19
N ALA A 175 8.77 -5.13 -16.19
CA ALA A 175 7.56 -5.64 -16.82
C ALA A 175 6.28 -5.18 -16.10
N VAL A 176 6.28 -5.20 -14.76
CA VAL A 176 5.12 -4.79 -13.96
C VAL A 176 4.91 -3.29 -14.01
N MET A 177 5.96 -2.49 -13.82
CA MET A 177 5.85 -1.03 -13.77
C MET A 177 5.77 -0.41 -15.15
N GLY A 178 6.65 -0.80 -16.07
CA GLY A 178 6.69 -0.29 -17.44
C GLY A 178 5.52 -0.74 -18.32
N GLY A 179 4.86 -1.84 -17.96
CA GLY A 179 3.66 -2.35 -18.62
C GLY A 179 2.36 -1.56 -18.31
N ARG A 180 2.41 -0.60 -17.40
CA ARG A 180 1.25 0.24 -17.06
C ARG A 180 1.07 1.40 -18.04
N HIS A 181 -0.05 2.13 -17.89
CA HIS A 181 -0.49 3.20 -18.78
C HIS A 181 0.60 4.20 -19.20
N ALA A 182 1.38 4.70 -18.25
CA ALA A 182 2.36 5.77 -18.52
C ALA A 182 3.79 5.23 -18.79
N GLY A 183 3.99 3.90 -18.82
CA GLY A 183 5.31 3.30 -18.94
C GLY A 183 6.25 3.77 -17.82
N PHE A 184 7.49 4.09 -18.16
CA PHE A 184 8.48 4.57 -17.19
C PHE A 184 8.48 6.09 -16.97
N ALA A 185 7.71 6.86 -17.74
CA ALA A 185 7.76 8.31 -17.72
C ALA A 185 7.51 8.97 -16.34
N PRO A 186 6.63 8.44 -15.46
CA PRO A 186 6.38 9.05 -14.16
C PRO A 186 7.52 8.86 -13.15
N PHE A 187 8.35 7.83 -13.32
CA PHE A 187 9.31 7.43 -12.30
C PHE A 187 10.60 8.23 -12.38
N ALA A 188 11.10 8.72 -11.25
CA ALA A 188 12.45 9.21 -11.16
C ALA A 188 13.42 8.04 -11.40
N PRO A 189 14.47 8.21 -12.26
CA PRO A 189 15.41 7.12 -12.55
C PRO A 189 16.02 6.48 -11.30
N ALA A 190 16.41 7.29 -10.31
CA ALA A 190 16.98 6.81 -9.06
C ALA A 190 15.97 5.98 -8.23
N ALA A 191 14.68 6.33 -8.22
CA ALA A 191 13.65 5.55 -7.54
C ALA A 191 13.43 4.20 -8.24
N LEU A 192 13.36 4.19 -9.58
CA LEU A 192 13.22 2.96 -10.35
C LEU A 192 14.40 2.00 -10.14
N ASP A 193 15.64 2.53 -10.12
CA ASP A 193 16.84 1.74 -9.83
C ASP A 193 16.82 1.19 -8.38
N ALA A 194 16.31 1.98 -7.42
CA ALA A 194 16.14 1.52 -6.05
C ALA A 194 15.09 0.40 -5.93
N TYR A 195 13.97 0.45 -6.66
CA TYR A 195 12.97 -0.62 -6.69
C TYR A 195 13.56 -1.92 -7.26
N ARG A 196 14.32 -1.84 -8.36
CA ARG A 196 15.03 -3.00 -8.93
C ARG A 196 16.02 -3.60 -7.94
N ALA A 197 16.83 -2.75 -7.29
CA ALA A 197 17.82 -3.17 -6.30
C ALA A 197 17.17 -3.78 -5.05
N ALA A 198 16.03 -3.25 -4.59
CA ALA A 198 15.30 -3.76 -3.44
C ALA A 198 14.77 -5.19 -3.69
N LEU A 199 14.20 -5.46 -4.86
CA LEU A 199 13.70 -6.80 -5.19
C LEU A 199 14.84 -7.82 -5.40
N ALA A 200 16.03 -7.38 -5.76
CA ALA A 200 17.20 -8.24 -5.89
C ALA A 200 17.85 -8.63 -4.55
N GLN A 201 17.41 -8.08 -3.42
CA GLN A 201 17.93 -8.44 -2.12
C GLN A 201 17.52 -9.86 -1.71
N PRO A 202 18.36 -10.57 -0.93
CA PRO A 202 18.01 -11.90 -0.40
C PRO A 202 16.67 -11.89 0.32
N GLY A 203 15.81 -12.86 0.01
CA GLY A 203 14.49 -13.02 0.61
C GLY A 203 13.40 -12.08 0.06
N ALA A 204 13.74 -11.06 -0.73
CA ALA A 204 12.75 -10.07 -1.18
C ALA A 204 11.67 -10.67 -2.09
N VAL A 205 12.06 -11.51 -3.04
CA VAL A 205 11.11 -12.18 -3.94
C VAL A 205 10.19 -13.12 -3.16
N HIS A 206 10.74 -13.91 -2.23
CA HIS A 206 9.94 -14.79 -1.37
C HIS A 206 8.96 -13.98 -0.51
N ALA A 207 9.42 -12.95 0.18
CA ALA A 207 8.57 -12.08 1.00
C ALA A 207 7.44 -11.44 0.20
N MET A 208 7.72 -10.99 -1.02
CA MET A 208 6.71 -10.49 -1.95
C MET A 208 5.68 -11.58 -2.30
N CYS A 209 6.10 -12.80 -2.61
CA CYS A 209 5.18 -13.92 -2.88
C CYS A 209 4.33 -14.24 -1.65
N GLU A 210 4.91 -14.25 -0.47
CA GLU A 210 4.20 -14.50 0.78
C GLU A 210 3.13 -13.45 1.09
N ASP A 211 3.39 -12.17 0.80
CA ASP A 211 2.39 -11.11 0.89
C ASP A 211 1.17 -11.39 -0.02
N TYR A 212 1.39 -11.89 -1.24
CA TYR A 212 0.30 -12.25 -2.14
C TYR A 212 -0.39 -13.56 -1.75
N ARG A 213 0.35 -14.58 -1.27
CA ARG A 213 -0.23 -15.82 -0.75
C ARG A 213 -1.14 -15.57 0.44
N ALA A 214 -0.70 -14.72 1.38
CA ALA A 214 -1.54 -14.28 2.50
C ALA A 214 -2.82 -13.60 2.00
N SER A 215 -2.72 -12.74 0.98
CA SER A 215 -3.87 -12.05 0.40
C SER A 215 -4.88 -12.97 -0.28
N ALA A 216 -4.42 -14.10 -0.82
CA ALA A 216 -5.30 -15.08 -1.47
C ALA A 216 -5.83 -16.16 -0.51
N SER A 217 -5.47 -16.11 0.74
CA SER A 217 -5.83 -17.12 1.76
C SER A 217 -6.34 -16.46 3.05
N ILE A 218 -5.48 -16.31 4.06
CA ILE A 218 -5.84 -15.85 5.40
C ILE A 218 -6.49 -14.44 5.39
N ASP A 219 -6.08 -13.53 4.51
CA ASP A 219 -6.68 -12.20 4.44
C ASP A 219 -8.12 -12.26 3.94
N LEU A 220 -8.45 -13.18 3.00
CA LEU A 220 -9.83 -13.39 2.55
C LEU A 220 -10.71 -13.98 3.66
N GLU A 221 -10.14 -14.83 4.52
CA GLU A 221 -10.85 -15.35 5.69
C GLU A 221 -11.18 -14.22 6.67
N HIS A 222 -10.23 -13.31 6.90
CA HIS A 222 -10.46 -12.12 7.72
C HIS A 222 -11.54 -11.21 7.13
N ASP A 223 -11.50 -10.94 5.82
CA ASP A 223 -12.46 -10.09 5.14
C ASP A 223 -13.87 -10.70 5.18
N ARG A 224 -14.03 -12.01 4.93
CA ARG A 224 -15.32 -12.70 5.06
C ARG A 224 -15.87 -12.63 6.47
N ALA A 225 -15.01 -12.89 7.48
CA ALA A 225 -15.44 -12.83 8.87
C ALA A 225 -15.93 -11.43 9.30
N ASP A 226 -15.32 -10.35 8.76
CA ASP A 226 -15.79 -8.99 9.02
C ASP A 226 -17.13 -8.72 8.34
N ILE A 227 -17.31 -9.13 7.10
CA ILE A 227 -18.57 -9.00 6.37
C ILE A 227 -19.70 -9.75 7.09
N GLU A 228 -19.45 -10.98 7.51
CA GLU A 228 -20.43 -11.82 8.26
C GLU A 228 -20.84 -11.17 9.59
N ARG A 229 -19.92 -10.49 10.26
CA ARG A 229 -20.17 -9.77 11.52
C ARG A 229 -20.76 -8.37 11.31
N GLY A 230 -20.84 -7.88 10.08
CA GLY A 230 -21.24 -6.51 9.77
C GLY A 230 -20.21 -5.45 10.19
N ASN A 231 -18.96 -5.85 10.38
CA ASN A 231 -17.88 -4.92 10.70
C ASN A 231 -17.58 -4.06 9.46
N LYS A 232 -17.49 -2.74 9.67
CA LYS A 232 -17.17 -1.77 8.61
C LYS A 232 -16.18 -0.75 9.12
N ILE A 233 -15.33 -0.25 8.22
CA ILE A 233 -14.46 0.92 8.49
C ILE A 233 -15.35 2.03 9.05
N GLY A 234 -15.00 2.52 10.25
CA GLY A 234 -15.77 3.52 10.98
C GLY A 234 -15.34 4.95 10.73
N CYS A 235 -14.07 5.18 10.42
CA CYS A 235 -13.54 6.51 10.09
C CYS A 235 -13.92 6.94 8.66
N PRO A 236 -13.91 8.28 8.36
CA PRO A 236 -14.10 8.76 7.01
C PRO A 236 -13.08 8.16 6.05
N LEU A 237 -13.55 7.64 4.91
CA LEU A 237 -12.77 7.02 3.85
C LEU A 237 -12.84 7.86 2.57
N ARG A 238 -11.68 8.25 2.05
CA ARG A 238 -11.52 8.80 0.69
C ARG A 238 -10.84 7.77 -0.20
N VAL A 239 -11.45 7.46 -1.35
CA VAL A 239 -10.88 6.55 -2.36
C VAL A 239 -10.55 7.34 -3.62
N LEU A 240 -9.29 7.27 -4.07
CA LEU A 240 -8.86 7.87 -5.34
C LEU A 240 -8.30 6.78 -6.24
N TRP A 241 -8.57 6.85 -7.54
CA TRP A 241 -8.06 5.89 -8.51
C TRP A 241 -7.72 6.56 -9.84
N GLY A 242 -6.91 5.88 -10.65
CA GLY A 242 -6.55 6.38 -11.98
C GLY A 242 -7.62 6.08 -13.02
N ASP A 243 -8.09 7.08 -13.77
CA ASP A 243 -9.06 6.92 -14.87
C ASP A 243 -8.50 6.11 -16.05
N LYS A 244 -7.18 5.90 -16.10
CA LYS A 244 -6.48 5.01 -17.06
C LYS A 244 -6.14 3.64 -16.45
N GLY A 245 -6.45 3.44 -15.16
CA GLY A 245 -6.12 2.25 -14.39
C GLY A 245 -7.07 1.08 -14.61
N VAL A 246 -6.75 -0.03 -13.94
CA VAL A 246 -7.56 -1.26 -13.98
C VAL A 246 -8.76 -1.16 -13.05
N ILE A 247 -8.65 -0.39 -11.97
CA ILE A 247 -9.77 -0.17 -11.03
C ILE A 247 -10.94 0.48 -11.77
N GLU A 248 -10.70 1.55 -12.53
CA GLU A 248 -11.72 2.21 -13.36
C GLU A 248 -12.38 1.25 -14.37
N LYS A 249 -11.57 0.35 -14.96
CA LYS A 249 -12.06 -0.57 -16.01
C LYS A 249 -12.89 -1.73 -15.49
N CYS A 250 -12.58 -2.22 -14.29
CA CYS A 250 -13.08 -3.50 -13.80
C CYS A 250 -14.06 -3.37 -12.63
N PHE A 251 -14.08 -2.22 -11.92
CA PHE A 251 -14.82 -2.08 -10.67
C PHE A 251 -15.54 -0.74 -10.57
N ASP A 252 -16.69 -0.71 -9.91
CA ASP A 252 -17.23 0.52 -9.32
C ASP A 252 -16.57 0.71 -7.96
N ALA A 253 -15.46 1.46 -7.94
CA ALA A 253 -14.64 1.60 -6.75
C ALA A 253 -15.44 2.09 -5.54
N LEU A 254 -16.33 3.08 -5.70
CA LEU A 254 -17.11 3.61 -4.59
C LEU A 254 -18.19 2.64 -4.11
N ALA A 255 -18.85 1.92 -5.02
CA ALA A 255 -19.84 0.91 -4.64
C ALA A 255 -19.18 -0.20 -3.82
N GLU A 256 -18.02 -0.72 -4.28
CA GLU A 256 -17.31 -1.78 -3.57
C GLU A 256 -16.89 -1.33 -2.15
N TRP A 257 -16.36 -0.12 -2.01
CA TRP A 257 -15.96 0.37 -0.68
C TRP A 257 -17.16 0.65 0.25
N ARG A 258 -18.34 1.02 -0.27
CA ARG A 258 -19.56 1.19 0.55
C ARG A 258 -20.07 -0.12 1.17
N HIS A 259 -19.70 -1.27 0.62
CA HIS A 259 -20.00 -2.56 1.24
C HIS A 259 -19.24 -2.76 2.55
N VAL A 260 -18.02 -2.23 2.69
CA VAL A 260 -17.10 -2.47 3.82
C VAL A 260 -16.74 -1.21 4.63
N ALA A 261 -17.27 -0.04 4.28
CA ALA A 261 -17.05 1.22 4.99
C ALA A 261 -18.38 2.00 5.17
N ARG A 262 -18.45 2.87 6.18
CA ARG A 262 -19.66 3.63 6.54
C ARG A 262 -19.74 4.97 5.80
N ASP A 263 -18.65 5.69 5.72
CA ASP A 263 -18.54 7.02 5.09
C ASP A 263 -17.49 6.97 3.98
N VAL A 264 -17.95 6.97 2.73
CA VAL A 264 -17.09 6.78 1.55
C VAL A 264 -17.28 7.93 0.56
N SER A 265 -16.21 8.63 0.30
CA SER A 265 -16.09 9.64 -0.76
C SER A 265 -14.94 9.31 -1.71
N GLY A 266 -14.89 9.94 -2.87
CA GLY A 266 -13.76 9.76 -3.78
C GLY A 266 -14.08 10.08 -5.22
N ARG A 267 -13.04 9.97 -6.06
CA ARG A 267 -13.14 10.21 -7.50
C ARG A 267 -11.93 9.64 -8.25
N ALA A 268 -12.05 9.51 -9.55
CA ALA A 268 -10.91 9.25 -10.42
C ALA A 268 -10.00 10.49 -10.57
N LEU A 269 -8.70 10.25 -10.74
CA LEU A 269 -7.70 11.23 -11.17
C LEU A 269 -7.25 10.93 -12.61
N ALA A 270 -6.79 11.95 -13.33
CA ALA A 270 -6.35 11.81 -14.71
C ALA A 270 -4.96 11.14 -14.84
N CYS A 271 -4.83 9.92 -14.35
CA CYS A 271 -3.58 9.16 -14.31
C CYS A 271 -3.82 7.64 -14.41
N GLY A 272 -2.75 6.84 -14.33
CA GLY A 272 -2.80 5.39 -14.18
C GLY A 272 -2.75 4.94 -12.72
N HIS A 273 -2.02 3.83 -12.50
CA HIS A 273 -1.97 3.16 -11.20
C HIS A 273 -1.12 3.89 -10.15
N TYR A 274 -0.05 4.56 -10.55
CA TYR A 274 0.93 5.10 -9.62
C TYR A 274 0.65 6.57 -9.29
N LEU A 275 -0.51 6.84 -8.66
CA LEU A 275 -1.00 8.19 -8.37
C LEU A 275 0.04 9.13 -7.75
N PRO A 276 0.85 8.70 -6.74
CA PRO A 276 1.84 9.59 -6.13
C PRO A 276 2.96 10.02 -7.08
N GLU A 277 3.24 9.25 -8.13
CA GLU A 277 4.28 9.54 -9.12
C GLU A 277 3.70 10.14 -10.41
N GLU A 278 2.48 9.75 -10.80
CA GLU A 278 1.82 10.23 -12.01
C GLU A 278 1.11 11.58 -11.82
N ALA A 279 0.47 11.80 -10.67
CA ALA A 279 -0.34 12.99 -10.38
C ALA A 279 -0.04 13.58 -8.97
N PRO A 280 1.24 13.81 -8.59
CA PRO A 280 1.60 14.19 -7.22
C PRO A 280 0.93 15.48 -6.75
N GLY A 281 0.82 16.49 -7.61
CA GLY A 281 0.22 17.78 -7.25
C GLY A 281 -1.28 17.68 -6.95
N GLU A 282 -2.02 16.93 -7.77
CA GLU A 282 -3.45 16.71 -7.58
C GLU A 282 -3.70 15.84 -6.35
N LEU A 283 -2.89 14.79 -6.14
CA LEU A 283 -2.96 13.95 -4.96
C LEU A 283 -2.70 14.72 -3.67
N VAL A 284 -1.65 15.57 -3.63
CA VAL A 284 -1.37 16.42 -2.46
C VAL A 284 -2.55 17.35 -2.16
N ALA A 285 -3.15 17.99 -3.18
CA ALA A 285 -4.32 18.83 -2.99
C ALA A 285 -5.52 18.06 -2.40
N GLU A 286 -5.77 16.83 -2.86
CA GLU A 286 -6.80 15.94 -2.29
C GLU A 286 -6.49 15.56 -0.84
N MET A 287 -5.22 15.26 -0.53
CA MET A 287 -4.80 14.92 0.84
C MET A 287 -5.00 16.09 1.79
N LEU A 288 -4.56 17.30 1.42
CA LEU A 288 -4.76 18.50 2.21
C LEU A 288 -6.26 18.77 2.44
N SER A 289 -7.06 18.76 1.36
CA SER A 289 -8.50 18.97 1.45
C SER A 289 -9.20 17.97 2.37
N PHE A 290 -8.79 16.71 2.35
CA PHE A 290 -9.44 15.66 3.12
C PHE A 290 -8.95 15.58 4.56
N PHE A 291 -7.64 15.72 4.80
CA PHE A 291 -7.05 15.55 6.12
C PHE A 291 -7.10 16.81 6.98
N GLU A 292 -7.16 18.02 6.39
CA GLU A 292 -7.31 19.27 7.12
C GLU A 292 -8.77 19.68 7.35
N ALA A 293 -9.74 18.94 6.79
CA ALA A 293 -11.14 19.23 7.02
C ALA A 293 -11.48 19.11 8.50
N VAL A 294 -11.73 20.26 9.14
CA VAL A 294 -12.22 20.33 10.52
C VAL A 294 -13.63 19.73 10.55
N GLU A 295 -13.90 18.82 11.49
CA GLU A 295 -15.27 18.41 11.75
C GLU A 295 -16.07 19.65 12.19
N GLN A 296 -17.06 20.03 11.38
CA GLN A 296 -18.02 21.09 11.73
C GLN A 296 -19.08 20.56 12.67
#